data_57471c9ebdff55c975c653fea3396b86
#
_entry.id   57471c9ebdff55c975c653fea3396b86
#
_cell.length_a   1.000
_cell.length_b   1.000
_cell.length_c   1.000
_cell.angle_alpha   90.00
_cell.angle_beta   90.00
_cell.angle_gamma   90.00
#
_symmetry.space_group_name_H-M   'P 1'
#
loop_
_entity.id
_entity.type
_entity.pdbx_description
1 polymer ?
#
loop_
_entity_poly.entity_id
_entity_poly.type
_entity_poly.pdbx_seq_one_letter_code
_entity_poly.pdbx_strand_id
1 'polypeptide(L)'
;MVPASVQEYAGTQQVTVVPTISSDRNLFGNASGLVTADWSGNGLTSGKGAYQVNDRTVVALNTATPLYRDLKTGDTGGDALALNNELNLLGYNSVPGSDTYGWATSDGWKQLMADNGNTSDGSLSLADTLWIPEHEVAVAEWNATAGSMVTGGTAIGKIPGSLTKLTIKNGTASAQERSLTFFGITGT
;
A
#
# COMPACT_ATOMS: atom_id res chain seq x y z
N MET A 1 -11.95 -37.26 53.69
CA MET A 1 -11.67 -36.94 52.29
C MET A 1 -12.36 -35.61 51.99
N VAL A 2 -11.63 -34.51 51.79
CA VAL A 2 -12.22 -33.20 51.46
C VAL A 2 -12.36 -33.15 49.94
N PRO A 3 -13.54 -32.89 49.37
CA PRO A 3 -13.69 -32.79 47.93
C PRO A 3 -12.89 -31.59 47.43
N ALA A 4 -11.99 -31.80 46.47
CA ALA A 4 -11.33 -30.72 45.76
C ALA A 4 -12.33 -30.12 44.79
N SER A 5 -12.68 -28.85 44.98
CA SER A 5 -13.45 -28.09 44.01
C SER A 5 -12.47 -27.39 43.02
N VAL A 6 -12.66 -27.59 41.74
CA VAL A 6 -11.96 -26.82 40.72
C VAL A 6 -12.68 -25.47 40.65
N GLN A 7 -12.03 -24.41 41.10
CA GLN A 7 -12.52 -23.04 40.95
C GLN A 7 -11.99 -22.49 39.63
N GLU A 8 -12.88 -22.18 38.69
CA GLU A 8 -12.49 -21.49 37.45
C GLU A 8 -11.94 -20.10 37.80
N TYR A 9 -10.75 -19.79 37.29
CA TYR A 9 -10.11 -18.51 37.51
C TYR A 9 -10.81 -17.44 36.61
N ALA A 10 -11.65 -16.60 37.22
CA ALA A 10 -12.36 -15.52 36.55
C ALA A 10 -11.65 -14.15 36.63
N GLY A 11 -10.37 -14.13 37.02
CA GLY A 11 -9.62 -12.89 37.23
C GLY A 11 -8.86 -12.38 36.00
N THR A 12 -8.43 -11.12 36.07
CA THR A 12 -7.48 -10.55 35.11
C THR A 12 -6.07 -11.09 35.36
N GLN A 13 -5.36 -11.41 34.29
CA GLN A 13 -3.98 -11.88 34.34
C GLN A 13 -3.10 -10.96 33.51
N GLN A 14 -1.97 -10.52 34.06
CA GLN A 14 -0.97 -9.81 33.31
C GLN A 14 -0.16 -10.81 32.48
N VAL A 15 -0.06 -10.56 31.18
CA VAL A 15 0.67 -11.40 30.24
C VAL A 15 1.69 -10.58 29.47
N THR A 16 2.73 -11.23 28.97
CA THR A 16 3.68 -10.61 28.05
C THR A 16 3.24 -10.87 26.61
N VAL A 17 2.99 -9.80 25.85
CA VAL A 17 2.67 -9.87 24.44
C VAL A 17 3.95 -9.62 23.63
N VAL A 18 4.33 -10.58 22.79
CA VAL A 18 5.50 -10.49 21.91
C VAL A 18 5.00 -10.37 20.47
N PRO A 19 5.16 -9.20 19.83
CA PRO A 19 4.85 -9.05 18.42
C PRO A 19 5.91 -9.71 17.55
N THR A 20 5.50 -10.31 16.44
CA THR A 20 6.37 -10.69 15.33
C THR A 20 6.02 -9.80 14.15
N ILE A 21 7.01 -9.09 13.62
CA ILE A 21 6.87 -8.17 12.50
C ILE A 21 7.59 -8.78 11.30
N SER A 22 6.98 -8.72 10.11
CA SER A 22 7.66 -9.11 8.86
C SER A 22 8.83 -8.15 8.57
N SER A 23 9.77 -8.58 7.71
CA SER A 23 10.83 -7.68 7.24
C SER A 23 10.25 -6.53 6.40
N ASP A 24 10.98 -5.42 6.39
CA ASP A 24 10.68 -4.28 5.52
C ASP A 24 10.65 -4.71 4.04
N ARG A 25 9.84 -4.03 3.25
CA ARG A 25 9.64 -4.32 1.83
C ARG A 25 10.13 -3.15 0.98
N ASN A 26 10.95 -3.45 -0.04
CA ASN A 26 11.40 -2.43 -0.98
C ASN A 26 10.25 -1.91 -1.86
N LEU A 27 10.28 -0.61 -2.11
CA LEU A 27 9.50 0.07 -3.15
C LEU A 27 10.40 0.31 -4.36
N PHE A 28 9.97 -0.15 -5.53
CA PHE A 28 10.71 0.00 -6.77
C PHE A 28 10.09 1.10 -7.62
N GLY A 29 10.89 2.12 -7.96
CA GLY A 29 10.47 3.20 -8.84
C GLY A 29 10.66 2.82 -10.31
N ASN A 30 9.79 3.33 -11.17
CA ASN A 30 9.86 3.10 -12.63
C ASN A 30 10.43 4.31 -13.38
N ALA A 31 10.45 5.50 -12.78
CA ALA A 31 10.97 6.70 -13.39
C ALA A 31 12.51 6.77 -13.36
N SER A 32 13.09 7.49 -14.33
CA SER A 32 14.53 7.78 -14.39
C SER A 32 14.77 9.26 -14.59
N GLY A 33 15.66 9.84 -13.82
CA GLY A 33 16.04 11.25 -13.92
C GLY A 33 16.30 11.93 -12.58
N LEU A 34 16.30 13.25 -12.59
CA LEU A 34 16.49 14.06 -11.40
C LEU A 34 15.15 14.18 -10.63
N VAL A 35 15.17 13.89 -9.34
CA VAL A 35 14.01 14.11 -8.46
C VAL A 35 13.88 15.62 -8.21
N THR A 36 12.74 16.19 -8.58
CA THR A 36 12.46 17.64 -8.46
C THR A 36 11.56 17.97 -7.27
N ALA A 37 10.75 17.01 -6.80
CA ALA A 37 9.96 17.13 -5.56
C ALA A 37 9.78 15.77 -4.89
N ASP A 38 9.53 15.78 -3.57
CA ASP A 38 9.32 14.60 -2.74
C ASP A 38 8.19 14.85 -1.73
N TRP A 39 7.19 13.97 -1.72
CA TRP A 39 6.04 14.05 -0.82
C TRP A 39 5.92 12.83 0.10
N SER A 40 6.91 11.96 0.15
CA SER A 40 6.91 10.71 0.93
C SER A 40 6.85 10.90 2.45
N GLY A 41 7.14 12.10 2.96
CA GLY A 41 7.27 12.38 4.39
C GLY A 41 6.00 12.12 5.23
N ASN A 42 4.82 12.10 4.61
CA ASN A 42 3.54 11.77 5.26
C ASN A 42 3.02 10.37 4.88
N GLY A 43 3.87 9.52 4.33
CA GLY A 43 3.47 8.25 3.73
C GLY A 43 3.02 8.43 2.28
N LEU A 44 2.61 7.32 1.67
CA LEU A 44 2.11 7.28 0.29
C LEU A 44 0.64 6.85 0.30
N THR A 45 -0.16 7.52 -0.53
CA THR A 45 -1.60 7.24 -0.68
C THR A 45 -1.90 6.98 -2.15
N SER A 46 -2.67 5.94 -2.45
CA SER A 46 -3.09 5.62 -3.81
C SER A 46 -3.83 6.77 -4.47
N GLY A 47 -3.51 7.06 -5.71
CA GLY A 47 -4.05 8.18 -6.48
C GLY A 47 -3.40 9.53 -6.19
N LYS A 48 -2.35 9.60 -5.34
CA LYS A 48 -1.61 10.83 -5.03
C LYS A 48 -0.17 10.77 -5.50
N GLY A 49 0.39 11.95 -5.78
CA GLY A 49 1.80 12.08 -6.12
C GLY A 49 2.70 11.58 -4.98
N ALA A 50 3.64 10.72 -5.29
CA ALA A 50 4.65 10.22 -4.35
C ALA A 50 5.92 11.09 -4.41
N TYR A 51 6.38 11.39 -5.59
CA TYR A 51 7.55 12.23 -5.87
C TYR A 51 7.47 12.73 -7.32
N GLN A 52 8.40 13.58 -7.72
CA GLN A 52 8.44 14.16 -9.06
C GLN A 52 9.82 13.95 -9.68
N VAL A 53 9.86 13.53 -10.93
CA VAL A 53 11.09 13.33 -11.69
C VAL A 53 11.06 14.20 -12.95
N ASN A 54 12.07 15.04 -13.15
CA ASN A 54 12.14 15.96 -14.29
C ASN A 54 10.85 16.76 -14.47
N ASP A 55 10.30 17.29 -13.36
CA ASP A 55 9.06 18.07 -13.32
C ASP A 55 7.78 17.28 -13.66
N ARG A 56 7.84 15.94 -13.65
CA ARG A 56 6.71 15.04 -13.88
C ARG A 56 6.39 14.23 -12.63
N THR A 57 5.17 14.35 -12.14
CA THR A 57 4.71 13.65 -10.93
C THR A 57 4.57 12.15 -11.20
N VAL A 58 5.15 11.34 -10.31
CA VAL A 58 4.96 9.90 -10.23
C VAL A 58 3.87 9.62 -9.21
N VAL A 59 2.79 8.98 -9.64
CA VAL A 59 1.60 8.74 -8.81
C VAL A 59 1.69 7.36 -8.16
N ALA A 60 1.46 7.29 -6.85
CA ALA A 60 1.33 6.03 -6.14
C ALA A 60 0.01 5.35 -6.51
N LEU A 61 0.03 4.05 -6.76
CA LEU A 61 -1.16 3.26 -7.11
C LEU A 61 -1.18 1.92 -6.38
N ASN A 62 -2.31 1.60 -5.76
CA ASN A 62 -2.59 0.31 -5.16
C ASN A 62 -3.41 -0.55 -6.12
N THR A 63 -2.77 -1.10 -7.13
CA THR A 63 -3.41 -2.04 -8.05
C THR A 63 -3.23 -3.49 -7.57
N ALA A 64 -4.27 -4.32 -7.68
CA ALA A 64 -4.23 -5.73 -7.25
C ALA A 64 -3.13 -6.54 -7.95
N THR A 65 -2.81 -6.17 -9.18
CA THR A 65 -1.64 -6.66 -9.92
C THR A 65 -0.74 -5.45 -10.21
N PRO A 66 0.54 -5.46 -9.81
CA PRO A 66 1.47 -4.39 -10.18
C PRO A 66 1.49 -4.18 -11.68
N LEU A 67 1.45 -2.91 -12.12
CA LEU A 67 1.62 -2.57 -13.51
C LEU A 67 3.04 -2.92 -13.94
N TYR A 68 3.22 -3.47 -15.13
CA TYR A 68 4.51 -3.96 -15.61
C TYR A 68 4.87 -3.47 -17.02
N ARG A 69 4.00 -2.68 -17.65
CA ARG A 69 4.18 -2.10 -18.99
C ARG A 69 3.40 -0.81 -19.14
N ASP A 70 3.70 -0.06 -20.17
CA ASP A 70 2.84 1.03 -20.64
C ASP A 70 1.51 0.48 -21.15
N LEU A 71 0.43 1.26 -20.96
CA LEU A 71 -0.92 0.90 -21.40
C LEU A 71 -1.55 2.01 -22.23
N LYS A 72 -2.24 1.62 -23.30
CA LYS A 72 -3.00 2.50 -24.17
C LYS A 72 -4.34 1.87 -24.58
N THR A 73 -5.21 2.66 -25.15
CA THR A 73 -6.52 2.18 -25.64
C THR A 73 -6.36 0.99 -26.58
N GLY A 74 -7.05 -0.09 -26.25
CA GLY A 74 -7.04 -1.37 -26.95
C GLY A 74 -6.16 -2.44 -26.29
N ASP A 75 -5.30 -2.10 -25.35
CA ASP A 75 -4.52 -3.09 -24.59
C ASP A 75 -5.43 -3.88 -23.64
N THR A 76 -5.12 -5.17 -23.48
CA THR A 76 -5.87 -6.08 -22.60
C THR A 76 -4.93 -6.83 -21.66
N GLY A 77 -5.42 -7.17 -20.47
CA GLY A 77 -4.67 -7.96 -19.50
C GLY A 77 -5.07 -7.74 -18.06
N GLY A 78 -4.43 -8.50 -17.16
CA GLY A 78 -4.65 -8.38 -15.71
C GLY A 78 -4.22 -7.03 -15.14
N ASP A 79 -3.26 -6.38 -15.77
CA ASP A 79 -2.80 -5.02 -15.47
C ASP A 79 -3.88 -3.98 -15.81
N ALA A 80 -4.53 -4.08 -16.97
CA ALA A 80 -5.64 -3.21 -17.36
C ALA A 80 -6.87 -3.43 -16.44
N LEU A 81 -7.17 -4.69 -16.08
CA LEU A 81 -8.21 -5.01 -15.11
C LEU A 81 -7.94 -4.37 -13.75
N ALA A 82 -6.72 -4.53 -13.25
CA ALA A 82 -6.32 -3.98 -11.96
C ALA A 82 -6.39 -2.44 -11.94
N LEU A 83 -5.96 -1.78 -13.02
CA LEU A 83 -6.04 -0.33 -13.19
C LEU A 83 -7.50 0.15 -13.26
N ASN A 84 -8.37 -0.51 -14.03
CA ASN A 84 -9.78 -0.16 -14.13
C ASN A 84 -10.48 -0.20 -12.76
N ASN A 85 -10.21 -1.24 -11.98
CA ASN A 85 -10.76 -1.37 -10.63
C ASN A 85 -10.25 -0.27 -9.71
N GLU A 86 -8.96 0.05 -9.76
CA GLU A 86 -8.36 1.08 -8.92
C GLU A 86 -8.86 2.48 -9.29
N LEU A 87 -8.90 2.84 -10.58
CA LEU A 87 -9.45 4.13 -11.02
C LEU A 87 -10.90 4.31 -10.56
N ASN A 88 -11.72 3.27 -10.67
CA ASN A 88 -13.10 3.31 -10.18
C ASN A 88 -13.17 3.52 -8.65
N LEU A 89 -12.31 2.84 -7.89
CA LEU A 89 -12.24 2.98 -6.44
C LEU A 89 -11.82 4.40 -6.02
N LEU A 90 -10.94 5.01 -6.79
CA LEU A 90 -10.49 6.40 -6.60
C LEU A 90 -11.50 7.44 -7.11
N GLY A 91 -12.61 7.02 -7.74
CA GLY A 91 -13.67 7.90 -8.24
C GLY A 91 -13.43 8.46 -9.65
N TYR A 92 -12.46 7.90 -10.39
CA TYR A 92 -12.18 8.29 -11.78
C TYR A 92 -12.96 7.41 -12.77
N ASN A 93 -13.13 7.94 -14.00
CA ASN A 93 -13.83 7.22 -15.06
C ASN A 93 -13.06 5.92 -15.43
N SER A 94 -13.76 4.80 -15.49
CA SER A 94 -13.22 3.50 -15.89
C SER A 94 -14.36 2.49 -16.05
N VAL A 95 -14.03 1.26 -16.45
CA VAL A 95 -14.99 0.14 -16.51
C VAL A 95 -14.51 -0.93 -15.53
N PRO A 96 -14.97 -0.93 -14.26
CA PRO A 96 -14.54 -1.91 -13.27
C PRO A 96 -14.91 -3.33 -13.72
N GLY A 97 -14.00 -4.28 -13.49
CA GLY A 97 -14.16 -5.67 -13.95
C GLY A 97 -13.77 -5.91 -15.40
N SER A 98 -13.47 -4.88 -16.20
CA SER A 98 -12.96 -5.03 -17.57
C SER A 98 -11.44 -5.22 -17.57
N ASP A 99 -10.95 -6.16 -18.36
CA ASP A 99 -9.53 -6.39 -18.63
C ASP A 99 -8.98 -5.53 -19.79
N THR A 100 -9.80 -4.63 -20.32
CA THR A 100 -9.47 -3.80 -21.47
C THR A 100 -9.21 -2.36 -21.05
N TYR A 101 -8.08 -1.80 -21.48
CA TYR A 101 -7.80 -0.37 -21.39
C TYR A 101 -8.65 0.35 -22.44
N GLY A 102 -9.85 0.74 -22.05
CA GLY A 102 -10.84 1.37 -22.93
C GLY A 102 -10.74 2.91 -22.95
N TRP A 103 -11.69 3.54 -23.63
CA TRP A 103 -11.83 4.99 -23.63
C TRP A 103 -12.07 5.55 -22.20
N ALA A 104 -12.93 4.89 -21.43
CA ALA A 104 -13.21 5.32 -20.05
C ALA A 104 -11.96 5.28 -19.17
N THR A 105 -11.16 4.20 -19.29
CA THR A 105 -9.87 4.07 -18.58
C THR A 105 -8.90 5.17 -18.96
N SER A 106 -8.80 5.46 -20.27
CA SER A 106 -7.97 6.54 -20.80
C SER A 106 -8.39 7.92 -20.26
N ASP A 107 -9.71 8.17 -20.19
CA ASP A 107 -10.26 9.40 -19.64
C ASP A 107 -10.02 9.53 -18.14
N GLY A 108 -10.26 8.45 -17.36
CA GLY A 108 -9.98 8.44 -15.92
C GLY A 108 -8.50 8.59 -15.60
N TRP A 109 -7.61 8.00 -16.41
CA TRP A 109 -6.18 8.22 -16.28
C TRP A 109 -5.78 9.67 -16.53
N LYS A 110 -6.36 10.32 -17.55
CA LYS A 110 -6.16 11.76 -17.79
C LYS A 110 -6.57 12.61 -16.60
N GLN A 111 -7.74 12.33 -16.01
CA GLN A 111 -8.25 13.04 -14.85
C GLN A 111 -7.32 12.87 -13.65
N LEU A 112 -6.93 11.62 -13.34
CA LEU A 112 -5.99 11.33 -12.26
C LEU A 112 -4.66 12.08 -12.43
N MET A 113 -4.11 12.09 -13.65
CA MET A 113 -2.86 12.78 -13.94
C MET A 113 -3.02 14.31 -13.82
N ALA A 114 -4.14 14.87 -14.28
CA ALA A 114 -4.43 16.30 -14.15
C ALA A 114 -4.56 16.74 -12.68
N ASP A 115 -5.21 15.93 -11.84
CA ASP A 115 -5.33 16.19 -10.40
C ASP A 115 -3.98 16.14 -9.66
N ASN A 116 -3.00 15.45 -10.25
CA ASN A 116 -1.61 15.40 -9.78
C ASN A 116 -0.66 16.37 -10.51
N GLY A 117 -1.22 17.34 -11.25
CA GLY A 117 -0.46 18.40 -11.92
C GLY A 117 0.21 18.02 -13.23
N ASN A 118 -0.06 16.81 -13.75
CA ASN A 118 0.49 16.33 -15.02
C ASN A 118 -0.50 16.50 -16.18
N THR A 119 0.04 16.69 -17.38
CA THR A 119 -0.73 16.48 -18.61
C THR A 119 -0.59 15.04 -19.09
N SER A 120 -1.65 14.45 -19.64
CA SER A 120 -1.63 13.11 -20.25
C SER A 120 -2.49 13.10 -21.52
N ASP A 121 -2.05 12.37 -22.54
CA ASP A 121 -2.86 12.06 -23.72
C ASP A 121 -3.88 10.95 -23.47
N GLY A 122 -3.82 10.34 -22.29
CA GLY A 122 -4.65 9.22 -21.86
C GLY A 122 -3.99 7.85 -22.04
N SER A 123 -2.75 7.81 -22.50
CA SER A 123 -1.90 6.63 -22.39
C SER A 123 -1.20 6.63 -21.02
N LEU A 124 -1.07 5.47 -20.41
CA LEU A 124 -0.35 5.30 -19.16
C LEU A 124 1.11 4.95 -19.48
N SER A 125 2.04 5.78 -19.01
CA SER A 125 3.44 5.39 -18.94
C SER A 125 3.74 4.75 -17.59
N LEU A 126 4.41 3.61 -17.59
CA LEU A 126 4.84 2.95 -16.36
C LEU A 126 5.73 3.86 -15.49
N ALA A 127 6.51 4.74 -16.13
CA ALA A 127 7.35 5.73 -15.45
C ALA A 127 6.55 6.75 -14.62
N ASP A 128 5.25 6.93 -14.89
CA ASP A 128 4.38 7.82 -14.14
C ASP A 128 3.75 7.15 -12.90
N THR A 129 4.10 5.90 -12.63
CA THR A 129 3.49 5.09 -11.58
C THR A 129 4.49 4.56 -10.57
N LEU A 130 4.07 4.52 -9.32
CA LEU A 130 4.73 3.80 -8.23
C LEU A 130 3.72 2.83 -7.60
N TRP A 131 3.96 1.54 -7.72
CA TRP A 131 3.09 0.56 -7.10
C TRP A 131 3.29 0.52 -5.57
N ILE A 132 2.17 0.54 -4.83
CA ILE A 132 2.12 0.38 -3.37
C ILE A 132 1.19 -0.79 -3.00
N PRO A 133 1.51 -1.59 -1.95
CA PRO A 133 0.76 -2.81 -1.62
C PRO A 133 -0.58 -2.56 -0.94
N GLU A 134 -0.80 -1.38 -0.39
CA GLU A 134 -2.01 -0.96 0.33
C GLU A 134 -2.38 0.46 -0.10
N HIS A 135 -3.64 0.88 0.11
CA HIS A 135 -4.10 2.22 -0.27
C HIS A 135 -3.34 3.35 0.43
N GLU A 136 -2.88 3.08 1.65
CA GLU A 136 -2.03 3.99 2.41
C GLU A 136 -0.88 3.19 3.01
N VAL A 137 0.35 3.65 2.82
CA VAL A 137 1.54 3.01 3.37
C VAL A 137 2.44 4.05 4.04
N ALA A 138 2.93 3.71 5.23
CA ALA A 138 4.02 4.45 5.84
C ALA A 138 5.33 4.18 5.09
N VAL A 139 6.24 5.15 5.10
CA VAL A 139 7.57 5.01 4.51
C VAL A 139 8.60 4.91 5.63
N ALA A 140 9.38 3.82 5.64
CA ALA A 140 10.45 3.61 6.62
C ALA A 140 11.78 4.22 6.16
N GLU A 141 12.10 4.09 4.87
CA GLU A 141 13.27 4.67 4.23
C GLU A 141 12.88 5.24 2.87
N TRP A 142 13.45 6.38 2.49
CA TRP A 142 13.20 7.00 1.20
C TRP A 142 14.48 7.59 0.61
N ASN A 143 14.81 7.18 -0.62
CA ASN A 143 16.04 7.57 -1.31
C ASN A 143 15.77 8.54 -2.48
N ALA A 144 14.52 8.63 -2.96
CA ALA A 144 14.13 9.54 -4.03
C ALA A 144 13.82 10.94 -3.48
N THR A 145 14.80 11.53 -2.79
CA THR A 145 14.71 12.88 -2.24
C THR A 145 14.99 13.95 -3.30
N ALA A 146 14.43 15.14 -3.15
CA ALA A 146 14.66 16.24 -4.10
C ALA A 146 16.17 16.51 -4.27
N GLY A 147 16.63 16.57 -5.53
CA GLY A 147 18.02 16.68 -5.91
C GLY A 147 18.76 15.35 -6.12
N SER A 148 18.17 14.20 -5.78
CA SER A 148 18.76 12.89 -6.07
C SER A 148 18.49 12.43 -7.50
N MET A 149 19.32 11.52 -8.01
CA MET A 149 19.09 10.82 -9.28
C MET A 149 18.45 9.46 -9.02
N VAL A 150 17.40 9.13 -9.77
CA VAL A 150 16.75 7.82 -9.73
C VAL A 150 16.85 7.12 -11.07
N THR A 151 16.83 5.78 -11.03
CA THR A 151 16.84 4.92 -12.22
C THR A 151 15.68 3.93 -12.12
N GLY A 152 14.93 3.78 -13.21
CA GLY A 152 13.82 2.84 -13.27
C GLY A 152 14.24 1.40 -12.96
N GLY A 153 13.39 0.68 -12.23
CA GLY A 153 13.66 -0.67 -11.76
C GLY A 153 14.55 -0.77 -10.51
N THR A 154 14.95 0.36 -9.90
CA THR A 154 15.72 0.36 -8.65
C THR A 154 14.84 0.62 -7.43
N ALA A 155 15.30 0.15 -6.26
CA ALA A 155 14.63 0.43 -4.99
C ALA A 155 14.84 1.91 -4.61
N ILE A 156 13.74 2.63 -4.48
CA ILE A 156 13.72 4.07 -4.12
C ILE A 156 13.29 4.31 -2.67
N GLY A 157 12.83 3.28 -1.98
CA GLY A 157 12.40 3.38 -0.59
C GLY A 157 12.05 2.02 -0.01
N LYS A 158 11.62 2.03 1.25
CA LYS A 158 11.09 0.86 1.96
C LYS A 158 9.85 1.22 2.75
N ILE A 159 8.93 0.29 2.79
CA ILE A 159 7.80 0.32 3.72
C ILE A 159 8.11 -0.59 4.91
N PRO A 160 7.67 -0.22 6.12
CA PRO A 160 7.91 -1.03 7.31
C PRO A 160 7.19 -2.37 7.21
N GLY A 161 7.75 -3.37 7.85
CA GLY A 161 7.10 -4.66 8.01
C GLY A 161 5.80 -4.54 8.79
N SER A 162 4.84 -5.38 8.46
CA SER A 162 3.55 -5.46 9.15
C SER A 162 3.58 -6.47 10.30
N LEU A 163 2.70 -6.27 11.29
CA LEU A 163 2.50 -7.23 12.37
C LEU A 163 1.90 -8.51 11.80
N THR A 164 2.64 -9.61 11.92
CA THR A 164 2.22 -10.92 11.40
C THR A 164 1.68 -11.86 12.49
N LYS A 165 2.12 -11.68 13.73
CA LYS A 165 1.73 -12.54 14.86
C LYS A 165 1.88 -11.82 16.19
N LEU A 166 0.93 -12.06 17.09
CA LEU A 166 1.06 -11.77 18.52
C LEU A 166 1.22 -13.09 19.27
N THR A 167 2.27 -13.20 20.07
CA THR A 167 2.47 -14.36 20.94
C THR A 167 2.30 -13.93 22.38
N ILE A 168 1.37 -14.58 23.09
CA ILE A 168 1.15 -14.37 24.51
C ILE A 168 2.06 -15.33 25.27
N LYS A 169 2.89 -14.78 26.16
CA LYS A 169 3.75 -15.56 27.08
C LYS A 169 3.28 -15.37 28.51
N ASN A 170 3.59 -16.36 29.36
CA ASN A 170 3.28 -16.35 30.79
C ASN A 170 1.78 -16.27 31.11
N GLY A 171 0.93 -16.69 30.15
CA GLY A 171 -0.52 -16.81 30.36
C GLY A 171 -0.89 -18.24 30.76
N THR A 172 -1.90 -18.38 31.64
CA THR A 172 -2.52 -19.67 31.92
C THR A 172 -3.58 -19.94 30.85
N ALA A 173 -3.53 -21.14 30.24
CA ALA A 173 -4.54 -21.53 29.26
C ALA A 173 -5.94 -21.51 29.88
N SER A 174 -6.93 -21.07 29.13
CA SER A 174 -8.35 -21.08 29.54
C SER A 174 -9.19 -21.65 28.41
N ALA A 175 -10.18 -22.46 28.76
CA ALA A 175 -11.18 -22.96 27.82
C ALA A 175 -12.26 -21.91 27.49
N GLN A 176 -12.29 -20.80 28.21
CA GLN A 176 -13.23 -19.70 27.98
C GLN A 176 -12.59 -18.59 27.14
N GLU A 177 -13.37 -17.92 26.33
CA GLU A 177 -12.96 -16.73 25.59
C GLU A 177 -12.50 -15.64 26.57
N ARG A 178 -11.41 -14.96 26.22
CA ARG A 178 -10.84 -13.86 26.98
C ARG A 178 -10.56 -12.69 26.08
N SER A 179 -10.82 -11.50 26.57
CA SER A 179 -10.41 -10.27 25.90
C SER A 179 -8.95 -9.94 26.24
N LEU A 180 -8.18 -9.52 25.25
CA LEU A 180 -6.83 -8.97 25.40
C LEU A 180 -6.90 -7.45 25.25
N THR A 181 -6.44 -6.72 26.27
CA THR A 181 -6.28 -5.28 26.19
C THR A 181 -4.80 -4.92 26.03
N PHE A 182 -4.46 -4.25 24.93
CA PHE A 182 -3.10 -3.84 24.61
C PHE A 182 -3.10 -2.36 24.22
N PHE A 183 -2.38 -1.52 24.95
CA PHE A 183 -2.40 -0.05 24.79
C PHE A 183 -3.81 0.56 24.74
N GLY A 184 -4.75 0.04 25.55
CA GLY A 184 -6.12 0.54 25.58
C GLY A 184 -7.05 0.03 24.46
N ILE A 185 -6.54 -0.76 23.53
CA ILE A 185 -7.32 -1.44 22.50
C ILE A 185 -7.63 -2.85 22.98
N THR A 186 -8.93 -3.20 23.00
CA THR A 186 -9.40 -4.52 23.44
C THR A 186 -9.85 -5.33 22.22
N GLY A 187 -9.34 -6.56 22.10
CA GLY A 187 -9.74 -7.56 21.12
C GLY A 187 -10.09 -8.89 21.80
N THR A 188 -10.88 -9.73 21.18
CA THR A 188 -11.24 -11.10 21.58
C THR A 188 -10.57 -12.12 20.70
#